data_12adaa7b35e78209c2e9748756e73454
#
_entry.id   12adaa7b35e78209c2e9748756e73454
#
_cell.length_a   1.000
_cell.length_b   1.000
_cell.length_c   1.000
_cell.angle_alpha   90.00
_cell.angle_beta   90.00
_cell.angle_gamma   90.00
#
_symmetry.space_group_name_H-M   'P 1'
#
loop_
_entity.id
_entity.type
_entity.pdbx_description
1 polymer ?
#
loop_
_entity_poly.entity_id
_entity_poly.type
_entity_poly.pdbx_seq_one_letter_code
_entity_poly.pdbx_strand_id
1 'polypeptide(L)'
;AGSIFNVLPIAVGDNVDTYDLQDAAKVVFKTGQFDDIQLGRDGNTLILSIIERPSIASIELDGNKAIKTEELIKGLNEAGLAQGQVFKRSILNGLAQEIQRQYVSQGRYGALVEVGTESKPRNRVALNIEIDEGEVAVIKNINIVGNKTFNDEEILKLFELGTGGWVSFITNDDRYSREKLKGDIESLTSFYKNRGYVEFSLDSSQVTITPDKQSVFITLNITEGATFKINEINIAGDLPISEEILRSLILIQPGDIYSQYYVTETEELFTNILGNEGYSFAEIKGVPDVNKDTGEVDLTFYVDPQQRTYVRRIIFKGNQRTHDVVLRREMRQMEGAWASNNLIENSKLRLERLGYFKEVESEEIPVPGVSDQIDVEFTVEEEFSGSIGGSLGYGAYGL
;
A
#
# COMPACT_ATOMS: atom_id res chain seq x y z
N ALA A 1 -33.53 21.90 -20.40
CA ALA A 1 -33.40 22.35 -21.81
C ALA A 1 -32.25 23.35 -22.00
N GLY A 2 -32.09 24.36 -21.15
CA GLY A 2 -31.05 25.40 -21.32
C GLY A 2 -29.62 24.90 -21.32
N SER A 3 -29.30 23.89 -20.52
CA SER A 3 -27.92 23.33 -20.39
C SER A 3 -27.47 22.56 -21.64
N ILE A 4 -28.37 22.03 -22.42
CA ILE A 4 -28.06 21.24 -23.62
C ILE A 4 -27.64 22.15 -24.78
N PHE A 5 -28.28 23.29 -24.93
CA PHE A 5 -27.94 24.25 -25.98
C PHE A 5 -26.52 24.83 -25.83
N ASN A 6 -25.98 24.85 -24.61
CA ASN A 6 -24.61 25.31 -24.35
C ASN A 6 -23.56 24.25 -24.71
N VAL A 7 -23.95 23.00 -24.88
CA VAL A 7 -23.05 21.86 -25.15
C VAL A 7 -23.16 21.40 -26.60
N LEU A 8 -24.29 21.69 -27.27
CA LEU A 8 -24.50 21.36 -28.69
C LEU A 8 -23.52 22.14 -29.58
N PRO A 9 -22.72 21.45 -30.41
CA PRO A 9 -21.81 22.11 -31.36
C PRO A 9 -22.50 22.65 -32.62
N ILE A 10 -23.82 22.79 -32.58
CA ILE A 10 -24.67 23.22 -33.71
C ILE A 10 -25.45 24.46 -33.28
N ALA A 11 -25.41 25.52 -34.09
CA ALA A 11 -26.16 26.75 -33.87
C ALA A 11 -27.33 26.92 -34.85
N VAL A 12 -28.25 27.79 -34.47
CA VAL A 12 -29.38 28.13 -35.36
C VAL A 12 -28.86 28.88 -36.59
N GLY A 13 -29.14 28.33 -37.79
CA GLY A 13 -28.65 28.88 -39.05
C GLY A 13 -27.53 28.08 -39.70
N ASP A 14 -26.97 27.10 -39.00
CA ASP A 14 -25.94 26.24 -39.56
C ASP A 14 -26.50 25.27 -40.59
N ASN A 15 -25.68 24.95 -41.57
CA ASN A 15 -26.00 23.94 -42.58
C ASN A 15 -25.48 22.59 -42.07
N VAL A 16 -26.38 21.76 -41.52
CA VAL A 16 -26.05 20.55 -40.75
C VAL A 16 -26.15 19.31 -41.65
N ASP A 17 -25.08 18.54 -41.71
CA ASP A 17 -25.04 17.24 -42.37
C ASP A 17 -25.21 16.07 -41.39
N THR A 18 -25.15 14.83 -41.90
CA THR A 18 -25.32 13.62 -41.08
C THR A 18 -24.16 13.42 -40.09
N TYR A 19 -22.93 13.89 -40.44
CA TYR A 19 -21.78 13.81 -39.57
C TYR A 19 -21.91 14.78 -38.38
N ASP A 20 -22.35 16.01 -38.65
CA ASP A 20 -22.60 17.02 -37.62
C ASP A 20 -23.61 16.54 -36.58
N LEU A 21 -24.69 15.86 -37.06
CA LEU A 21 -25.70 15.27 -36.17
C LEU A 21 -25.13 14.14 -35.31
N GLN A 22 -24.30 13.27 -35.90
CA GLN A 22 -23.66 12.19 -35.13
C GLN A 22 -22.67 12.74 -34.08
N ASP A 23 -21.94 13.76 -34.45
CA ASP A 23 -20.96 14.37 -33.51
C ASP A 23 -21.67 15.14 -32.41
N ALA A 24 -22.75 15.86 -32.74
CA ALA A 24 -23.60 16.51 -31.74
C ALA A 24 -24.18 15.50 -30.72
N ALA A 25 -24.70 14.36 -31.22
CA ALA A 25 -25.18 13.29 -30.33
C ALA A 25 -24.09 12.76 -29.41
N LYS A 26 -22.87 12.51 -29.94
CA LYS A 26 -21.73 12.05 -29.15
C LYS A 26 -21.29 13.05 -28.07
N VAL A 27 -21.24 14.35 -28.42
CA VAL A 27 -20.87 15.42 -27.49
C VAL A 27 -21.87 15.51 -26.35
N VAL A 28 -23.16 15.50 -26.63
CA VAL A 28 -24.22 15.51 -25.62
C VAL A 28 -24.19 14.23 -24.78
N PHE A 29 -23.98 13.05 -25.39
CA PHE A 29 -23.89 11.78 -24.67
C PHE A 29 -22.66 11.70 -23.74
N LYS A 30 -21.53 12.28 -24.15
CA LYS A 30 -20.30 12.35 -23.32
C LYS A 30 -20.47 13.13 -22.03
N THR A 31 -21.50 14.02 -21.93
CA THR A 31 -21.83 14.71 -20.68
C THR A 31 -22.21 13.73 -19.55
N GLY A 32 -22.63 12.50 -19.92
CA GLY A 32 -23.05 11.46 -19.01
C GLY A 32 -24.44 11.69 -18.36
N GLN A 33 -25.14 12.75 -18.70
CA GLN A 33 -26.44 13.13 -18.10
C GLN A 33 -27.64 12.42 -18.71
N PHE A 34 -27.49 11.76 -19.87
CA PHE A 34 -28.57 11.19 -20.63
C PHE A 34 -28.42 9.68 -20.81
N ASP A 35 -29.55 8.96 -20.72
CA ASP A 35 -29.62 7.53 -21.01
C ASP A 35 -29.80 7.28 -22.50
N ASP A 36 -30.60 8.12 -23.18
CA ASP A 36 -30.82 8.03 -24.61
C ASP A 36 -30.90 9.42 -25.23
N ILE A 37 -30.40 9.53 -26.45
CA ILE A 37 -30.39 10.76 -27.25
C ILE A 37 -30.77 10.37 -28.68
N GLN A 38 -31.90 10.91 -29.16
CA GLN A 38 -32.35 10.73 -30.52
C GLN A 38 -32.42 12.07 -31.22
N LEU A 39 -31.76 12.14 -32.35
CA LEU A 39 -31.79 13.31 -33.23
C LEU A 39 -32.69 13.02 -34.42
N GLY A 40 -33.70 13.85 -34.61
CA GLY A 40 -34.63 13.82 -35.73
C GLY A 40 -34.64 15.15 -36.47
N ARG A 41 -35.17 15.15 -37.70
CA ARG A 41 -35.36 16.36 -38.52
C ARG A 41 -36.78 16.44 -39.02
N ASP A 42 -37.39 17.59 -38.86
CA ASP A 42 -38.67 17.92 -39.48
C ASP A 42 -38.49 19.24 -40.26
N GLY A 43 -38.44 19.11 -41.60
CA GLY A 43 -38.12 20.25 -42.48
C GLY A 43 -36.75 20.89 -42.15
N ASN A 44 -36.77 22.14 -41.69
CA ASN A 44 -35.60 22.91 -41.26
C ASN A 44 -35.43 22.92 -39.74
N THR A 45 -36.18 22.12 -39.00
CA THR A 45 -36.13 22.06 -37.55
C THR A 45 -35.42 20.78 -37.12
N LEU A 46 -34.37 20.91 -36.29
CA LEU A 46 -33.73 19.80 -35.61
C LEU A 46 -34.54 19.46 -34.35
N ILE A 47 -34.94 18.21 -34.21
CA ILE A 47 -35.63 17.69 -33.02
C ILE A 47 -34.68 16.84 -32.24
N LEU A 48 -34.42 17.23 -30.97
CA LEU A 48 -33.63 16.48 -30.03
C LEU A 48 -34.56 15.86 -28.98
N SER A 49 -34.72 14.54 -29.05
CA SER A 49 -35.41 13.75 -28.01
C SER A 49 -34.39 13.15 -27.06
N ILE A 50 -34.56 13.44 -25.78
CA ILE A 50 -33.60 13.02 -24.74
C ILE A 50 -34.32 12.31 -23.60
N ILE A 51 -33.66 11.31 -23.04
CA ILE A 51 -34.05 10.69 -21.76
C ILE A 51 -32.97 11.02 -20.76
N GLU A 52 -33.32 11.88 -19.79
CA GLU A 52 -32.38 12.27 -18.72
C GLU A 52 -32.19 11.12 -17.73
N ARG A 53 -30.93 10.86 -17.33
CA ARG A 53 -30.64 9.94 -16.25
C ARG A 53 -31.19 10.47 -14.94
N PRO A 54 -31.75 9.60 -14.08
CA PRO A 54 -32.21 10.02 -12.77
C PRO A 54 -31.05 10.47 -11.90
N SER A 55 -31.31 11.34 -10.95
CA SER A 55 -30.35 11.68 -9.88
C SER A 55 -30.64 10.85 -8.65
N ILE A 56 -29.57 10.59 -7.85
CA ILE A 56 -29.66 9.82 -6.60
C ILE A 56 -30.39 10.67 -5.53
N ALA A 57 -31.51 10.17 -5.05
CA ALA A 57 -32.31 10.80 -4.00
C ALA A 57 -31.80 10.46 -2.59
N SER A 58 -31.52 9.17 -2.34
CA SER A 58 -30.98 8.62 -1.12
C SER A 58 -30.19 7.36 -1.40
N ILE A 59 -29.29 7.02 -0.47
CA ILE A 59 -28.60 5.75 -0.43
C ILE A 59 -28.86 5.17 0.97
N GLU A 60 -29.51 4.03 1.03
CA GLU A 60 -29.87 3.32 2.25
C GLU A 60 -29.08 2.01 2.29
N LEU A 61 -28.39 1.77 3.40
CA LEU A 61 -27.62 0.56 3.66
C LEU A 61 -28.28 -0.15 4.84
N ASP A 62 -28.52 -1.44 4.69
CA ASP A 62 -29.04 -2.31 5.75
C ASP A 62 -28.21 -3.58 5.86
N GLY A 63 -28.10 -4.11 7.08
CA GLY A 63 -27.40 -5.35 7.40
C GLY A 63 -25.91 -5.21 7.69
N ASN A 64 -25.27 -4.08 7.41
CA ASN A 64 -23.86 -3.83 7.67
C ASN A 64 -23.60 -3.57 9.16
N LYS A 65 -22.87 -4.49 9.80
CA LYS A 65 -22.47 -4.41 11.23
C LYS A 65 -20.96 -4.36 11.39
N ALA A 66 -20.23 -5.11 10.57
CA ALA A 66 -18.76 -5.20 10.63
C ALA A 66 -18.08 -3.98 10.02
N ILE A 67 -18.65 -3.42 8.96
CA ILE A 67 -18.17 -2.19 8.34
C ILE A 67 -19.17 -1.08 8.65
N LYS A 68 -18.67 0.03 9.17
CA LYS A 68 -19.54 1.17 9.54
C LYS A 68 -20.20 1.80 8.30
N THR A 69 -21.44 2.20 8.47
CA THR A 69 -22.22 2.85 7.39
C THR A 69 -21.50 4.06 6.81
N GLU A 70 -20.84 4.85 7.66
CA GLU A 70 -20.08 6.05 7.26
C GLU A 70 -18.92 5.71 6.32
N GLU A 71 -18.23 4.59 6.58
CA GLU A 71 -17.10 4.12 5.75
C GLU A 71 -17.59 3.66 4.38
N LEU A 72 -18.68 2.88 4.35
CA LEU A 72 -19.30 2.45 3.10
C LEU A 72 -19.80 3.65 2.28
N ILE A 73 -20.50 4.59 2.90
CA ILE A 73 -20.99 5.81 2.22
C ILE A 73 -19.81 6.64 1.70
N LYS A 74 -18.71 6.75 2.44
CA LYS A 74 -17.52 7.46 1.97
C LYS A 74 -16.96 6.79 0.70
N GLY A 75 -16.79 5.48 0.69
CA GLY A 75 -16.34 4.73 -0.49
C GLY A 75 -17.29 4.89 -1.68
N LEU A 76 -18.61 4.89 -1.44
CA LEU A 76 -19.63 5.14 -2.45
C LEU A 76 -19.50 6.56 -3.06
N ASN A 77 -19.30 7.57 -2.22
CA ASN A 77 -19.12 8.94 -2.66
C ASN A 77 -17.85 9.10 -3.52
N GLU A 78 -16.75 8.47 -3.13
CA GLU A 78 -15.48 8.46 -3.89
C GLU A 78 -15.66 7.75 -5.25
N ALA A 79 -16.52 6.74 -5.32
CA ALA A 79 -16.89 6.07 -6.56
C ALA A 79 -17.89 6.88 -7.44
N GLY A 80 -18.27 8.09 -7.00
CA GLY A 80 -19.21 8.97 -7.72
C GLY A 80 -20.68 8.65 -7.48
N LEU A 81 -21.00 7.90 -6.44
CA LEU A 81 -22.38 7.58 -6.01
C LEU A 81 -22.72 8.38 -4.76
N ALA A 82 -23.02 9.66 -4.93
CA ALA A 82 -23.46 10.53 -3.85
C ALA A 82 -24.87 11.05 -4.10
N GLN A 83 -25.55 11.44 -3.03
CA GLN A 83 -26.85 12.11 -3.13
C GLN A 83 -26.77 13.35 -4.04
N GLY A 84 -27.67 13.46 -4.99
CA GLY A 84 -27.72 14.54 -5.98
C GLY A 84 -26.91 14.27 -7.26
N GLN A 85 -26.04 13.25 -7.28
CA GLN A 85 -25.28 12.87 -8.47
C GLN A 85 -26.15 12.10 -9.47
N VAL A 86 -25.71 12.12 -10.73
CA VAL A 86 -26.39 11.40 -11.83
C VAL A 86 -26.18 9.90 -11.67
N PHE A 87 -27.26 9.17 -11.61
CA PHE A 87 -27.22 7.72 -11.47
C PHE A 87 -26.94 7.02 -12.81
N LYS A 88 -25.90 6.18 -12.82
CA LYS A 88 -25.54 5.33 -13.96
C LYS A 88 -25.76 3.86 -13.60
N ARG A 89 -26.74 3.21 -14.26
CA ARG A 89 -27.09 1.81 -13.97
C ARG A 89 -25.91 0.84 -14.13
N SER A 90 -24.95 1.15 -15.01
CA SER A 90 -23.74 0.35 -15.22
C SER A 90 -22.83 0.25 -13.98
N ILE A 91 -22.95 1.16 -13.03
CA ILE A 91 -22.13 1.19 -11.81
C ILE A 91 -22.66 0.22 -10.75
N LEU A 92 -23.95 -0.15 -10.77
CA LEU A 92 -24.55 -1.00 -9.73
C LEU A 92 -23.86 -2.35 -9.54
N ASN A 93 -23.59 -3.06 -10.63
CA ASN A 93 -22.97 -4.38 -10.57
C ASN A 93 -21.53 -4.30 -10.03
N GLY A 94 -20.79 -3.26 -10.44
CA GLY A 94 -19.45 -3.00 -9.93
C GLY A 94 -19.45 -2.65 -8.44
N LEU A 95 -20.47 -1.91 -8.01
CA LEU A 95 -20.65 -1.52 -6.61
C LEU A 95 -20.89 -2.72 -5.68
N ALA A 96 -21.84 -3.58 -6.03
CA ALA A 96 -22.12 -4.78 -5.24
C ALA A 96 -20.86 -5.63 -5.08
N GLN A 97 -20.10 -5.82 -6.17
CA GLN A 97 -18.85 -6.57 -6.16
C GLN A 97 -17.75 -5.89 -5.33
N GLU A 98 -17.70 -4.56 -5.34
CA GLU A 98 -16.70 -3.81 -4.54
C GLU A 98 -16.98 -3.92 -3.06
N ILE A 99 -18.22 -3.70 -2.63
CA ILE A 99 -18.64 -3.90 -1.23
C ILE A 99 -18.39 -5.35 -0.81
N GLN A 100 -18.77 -6.32 -1.64
CA GLN A 100 -18.53 -7.73 -1.34
C GLN A 100 -17.03 -8.04 -1.19
N ARG A 101 -16.15 -7.46 -2.02
CA ARG A 101 -14.69 -7.60 -1.87
C ARG A 101 -14.17 -7.08 -0.53
N GLN A 102 -14.72 -5.97 -0.03
CA GLN A 102 -14.35 -5.44 1.29
C GLN A 102 -14.72 -6.42 2.41
N TYR A 103 -15.89 -7.07 2.34
CA TYR A 103 -16.25 -8.12 3.30
C TYR A 103 -15.38 -9.37 3.16
N VAL A 104 -15.07 -9.78 1.94
CA VAL A 104 -14.15 -10.90 1.66
C VAL A 104 -12.75 -10.62 2.22
N SER A 105 -12.23 -9.39 2.13
CA SER A 105 -10.94 -9.02 2.70
C SER A 105 -10.91 -9.13 4.23
N GLN A 106 -12.08 -9.03 4.88
CA GLN A 106 -12.26 -9.26 6.32
C GLN A 106 -12.56 -10.71 6.69
N GLY A 107 -12.38 -11.65 5.74
CA GLY A 107 -12.63 -13.08 5.96
C GLY A 107 -14.10 -13.51 5.86
N ARG A 108 -14.99 -12.63 5.41
CA ARG A 108 -16.43 -12.90 5.25
C ARG A 108 -16.72 -13.35 3.81
N TYR A 109 -16.32 -14.58 3.50
CA TYR A 109 -16.45 -15.15 2.14
C TYR A 109 -17.89 -15.46 1.73
N GLY A 110 -18.78 -15.53 2.70
CA GLY A 110 -20.21 -15.74 2.51
C GLY A 110 -21.01 -14.45 2.28
N ALA A 111 -20.38 -13.30 2.33
CA ALA A 111 -21.06 -12.03 2.19
C ALA A 111 -21.81 -11.89 0.86
N LEU A 112 -23.07 -11.50 0.95
CA LEU A 112 -23.93 -11.21 -0.20
C LEU A 112 -24.35 -9.75 -0.15
N VAL A 113 -24.28 -9.07 -1.29
CA VAL A 113 -24.67 -7.67 -1.42
C VAL A 113 -25.66 -7.55 -2.56
N GLU A 114 -26.87 -7.17 -2.23
CA GLU A 114 -27.93 -6.92 -3.20
C GLU A 114 -28.20 -5.42 -3.29
N VAL A 115 -28.21 -4.90 -4.52
CA VAL A 115 -28.44 -3.48 -4.78
C VAL A 115 -29.74 -3.30 -5.54
N GLY A 116 -30.73 -2.78 -4.84
CA GLY A 116 -32.04 -2.41 -5.38
C GLY A 116 -32.11 -0.94 -5.77
N THR A 117 -32.99 -0.62 -6.69
CA THR A 117 -33.29 0.76 -7.07
C THR A 117 -34.81 1.03 -7.02
N GLU A 118 -35.19 2.12 -6.37
CA GLU A 118 -36.58 2.56 -6.29
C GLU A 118 -36.74 3.92 -6.97
N SER A 119 -37.68 4.01 -7.93
CA SER A 119 -37.96 5.28 -8.60
C SER A 119 -38.68 6.26 -7.68
N LYS A 120 -38.16 7.48 -7.61
CA LYS A 120 -38.76 8.57 -6.83
C LYS A 120 -39.24 9.71 -7.73
N PRO A 121 -40.18 10.55 -7.27
CA PRO A 121 -40.65 11.70 -8.04
C PRO A 121 -39.53 12.62 -8.53
N ARG A 122 -39.75 13.35 -9.62
CA ARG A 122 -38.84 14.31 -10.25
C ARG A 122 -37.57 13.68 -10.83
N ASN A 123 -37.71 12.55 -11.52
CA ASN A 123 -36.59 11.82 -12.14
C ASN A 123 -35.45 11.55 -11.15
N ARG A 124 -35.78 10.96 -10.00
CA ARG A 124 -34.84 10.56 -8.99
C ARG A 124 -34.93 9.08 -8.70
N VAL A 125 -33.86 8.52 -8.09
CA VAL A 125 -33.78 7.11 -7.69
C VAL A 125 -33.24 7.01 -6.28
N ALA A 126 -33.84 6.17 -5.44
CA ALA A 126 -33.25 5.72 -4.20
C ALA A 126 -32.50 4.42 -4.45
N LEU A 127 -31.33 4.29 -3.86
CA LEU A 127 -30.50 3.08 -3.86
C LEU A 127 -30.67 2.38 -2.52
N ASN A 128 -31.14 1.13 -2.53
CA ASN A 128 -31.29 0.29 -1.35
C ASN A 128 -30.23 -0.81 -1.46
N ILE A 129 -29.30 -0.85 -0.51
CA ILE A 129 -28.20 -1.81 -0.48
C ILE A 129 -28.44 -2.71 0.72
N GLU A 130 -28.82 -3.95 0.47
CA GLU A 130 -29.02 -4.97 1.47
C GLU A 130 -27.76 -5.84 1.54
N ILE A 131 -27.23 -6.00 2.76
CA ILE A 131 -25.97 -6.70 3.03
C ILE A 131 -26.26 -7.85 3.99
N ASP A 132 -26.04 -9.07 3.53
CA ASP A 132 -25.85 -10.22 4.40
C ASP A 132 -24.34 -10.45 4.54
N GLU A 133 -23.79 -10.10 5.70
CA GLU A 133 -22.33 -10.17 5.91
C GLU A 133 -21.80 -11.59 5.97
N GLY A 134 -22.64 -12.57 6.19
CA GLY A 134 -22.23 -13.93 6.48
C GLY A 134 -21.38 -14.04 7.75
N GLU A 135 -20.85 -15.21 8.01
CA GLU A 135 -19.92 -15.45 9.12
C GLU A 135 -18.46 -15.27 8.67
N VAL A 136 -17.58 -14.99 9.63
CA VAL A 136 -16.13 -14.95 9.39
C VAL A 136 -15.62 -16.38 9.25
N ALA A 137 -14.94 -16.68 8.17
CA ALA A 137 -14.33 -17.99 7.98
C ALA A 137 -13.09 -18.13 8.86
N VAL A 138 -13.04 -19.24 9.61
CA VAL A 138 -11.93 -19.54 10.51
C VAL A 138 -11.00 -20.59 9.95
N ILE A 139 -9.71 -20.46 10.20
CA ILE A 139 -8.69 -21.43 9.80
C ILE A 139 -8.83 -22.68 10.68
N LYS A 140 -9.13 -23.80 10.06
CA LYS A 140 -9.25 -25.10 10.75
C LYS A 140 -7.97 -25.89 10.76
N ASN A 141 -7.16 -25.73 9.72
CA ASN A 141 -5.88 -26.41 9.63
C ASN A 141 -4.89 -25.64 8.74
N ILE A 142 -3.63 -25.64 9.16
CA ILE A 142 -2.48 -25.21 8.35
C ILE A 142 -1.57 -26.44 8.25
N ASN A 143 -1.46 -26.99 7.06
CA ASN A 143 -0.69 -28.20 6.77
C ASN A 143 0.59 -27.81 6.01
N ILE A 144 1.75 -28.25 6.50
CA ILE A 144 3.05 -28.04 5.87
C ILE A 144 3.52 -29.39 5.35
N VAL A 145 3.84 -29.46 4.08
CA VAL A 145 4.25 -30.70 3.41
C VAL A 145 5.65 -30.51 2.87
N GLY A 146 6.54 -31.44 3.17
CA GLY A 146 7.93 -31.44 2.73
C GLY A 146 8.93 -31.08 3.81
N ASN A 147 8.48 -30.60 4.97
CA ASN A 147 9.31 -30.37 6.15
C ASN A 147 9.76 -31.70 6.75
N LYS A 148 11.06 -31.89 6.88
CA LYS A 148 11.68 -33.09 7.44
C LYS A 148 12.53 -32.78 8.65
N THR A 149 13.15 -31.62 8.66
CA THR A 149 14.08 -31.18 9.70
C THR A 149 13.38 -30.52 10.87
N PHE A 150 12.38 -29.71 10.60
CA PHE A 150 11.59 -29.01 11.62
C PHE A 150 10.16 -29.53 11.60
N ASN A 151 9.58 -29.70 12.77
CA ASN A 151 8.20 -30.16 12.85
C ASN A 151 7.21 -28.99 12.67
N ASP A 152 5.95 -29.34 12.33
CA ASP A 152 4.90 -28.36 12.08
C ASP A 152 4.72 -27.38 13.25
N GLU A 153 4.81 -27.88 14.49
CA GLU A 153 4.63 -27.06 15.67
C GLU A 153 5.70 -25.96 15.82
N GLU A 154 6.96 -26.25 15.46
CA GLU A 154 8.04 -25.26 15.46
C GLU A 154 7.82 -24.20 14.36
N ILE A 155 7.40 -24.63 13.18
CA ILE A 155 7.16 -23.73 12.06
C ILE A 155 5.93 -22.86 12.34
N LEU A 156 4.84 -23.43 12.81
CA LEU A 156 3.60 -22.69 13.08
C LEU A 156 3.74 -21.64 14.19
N LYS A 157 4.72 -21.77 15.08
CA LYS A 157 5.05 -20.70 16.05
C LYS A 157 5.56 -19.41 15.43
N LEU A 158 6.02 -19.47 14.19
CA LEU A 158 6.50 -18.30 13.44
C LEU A 158 5.36 -17.53 12.78
N PHE A 159 4.20 -18.17 12.65
CA PHE A 159 3.06 -17.64 11.90
C PHE A 159 2.21 -16.71 12.77
N GLU A 160 1.72 -15.67 12.14
CA GLU A 160 0.68 -14.80 12.69
C GLU A 160 -0.70 -15.48 12.57
N LEU A 161 -0.87 -16.32 11.53
CA LEU A 161 -2.07 -17.11 11.34
C LEU A 161 -2.04 -18.39 12.19
N GLY A 162 -3.16 -18.70 12.86
CA GLY A 162 -3.32 -19.87 13.70
C GLY A 162 -4.60 -20.64 13.43
N THR A 163 -4.73 -21.82 14.01
CA THR A 163 -5.91 -22.71 13.83
C THR A 163 -7.01 -22.50 14.87
N GLY A 164 -7.00 -21.38 15.55
CA GLY A 164 -7.98 -21.10 16.60
C GLY A 164 -7.70 -21.87 17.91
N GLY A 165 -7.55 -21.12 18.98
CA GLY A 165 -7.39 -21.63 20.32
C GLY A 165 -8.18 -20.76 21.29
N TRP A 166 -8.02 -20.97 22.60
CA TRP A 166 -8.71 -20.16 23.60
C TRP A 166 -8.37 -18.65 23.49
N VAL A 167 -7.20 -18.30 22.97
CA VAL A 167 -6.74 -16.90 22.85
C VAL A 167 -7.19 -16.26 21.52
N SER A 168 -7.55 -17.05 20.53
CA SER A 168 -7.89 -16.60 19.17
C SER A 168 -9.07 -15.64 19.11
N PHE A 169 -10.00 -15.71 20.07
CA PHE A 169 -11.11 -14.77 20.15
C PHE A 169 -10.65 -13.33 20.48
N ILE A 170 -9.44 -13.16 21.03
CA ILE A 170 -8.82 -11.85 21.31
C ILE A 170 -7.87 -11.47 20.20
N THR A 171 -7.02 -12.40 19.75
CA THR A 171 -5.96 -12.17 18.77
C THR A 171 -6.46 -12.16 17.34
N ASN A 172 -7.61 -12.81 17.05
CA ASN A 172 -8.15 -13.04 15.72
C ASN A 172 -7.14 -13.67 14.75
N ASP A 173 -6.24 -14.51 15.28
CA ASP A 173 -5.23 -15.22 14.51
C ASP A 173 -5.81 -16.34 13.66
N ASP A 174 -7.00 -16.83 14.00
CA ASP A 174 -7.76 -17.82 13.25
C ASP A 174 -8.52 -17.25 12.03
N ARG A 175 -8.48 -15.93 11.83
CA ARG A 175 -9.10 -15.28 10.67
C ARG A 175 -8.13 -15.22 9.52
N TYR A 176 -8.50 -15.87 8.42
CA TYR A 176 -7.66 -15.86 7.23
C TYR A 176 -7.54 -14.45 6.62
N SER A 177 -6.32 -14.02 6.40
CA SER A 177 -5.96 -12.86 5.60
C SER A 177 -4.86 -13.25 4.61
N ARG A 178 -4.98 -12.79 3.39
CA ARG A 178 -3.97 -13.03 2.34
C ARG A 178 -2.65 -12.35 2.68
N GLU A 179 -2.71 -11.17 3.27
CA GLU A 179 -1.57 -10.37 3.68
C GLU A 179 -0.80 -11.07 4.80
N LYS A 180 -1.51 -11.56 5.83
CA LYS A 180 -0.91 -12.36 6.91
C LYS A 180 -0.26 -13.63 6.39
N LEU A 181 -0.95 -14.37 5.51
CA LEU A 181 -0.37 -15.57 4.90
C LEU A 181 0.90 -15.25 4.10
N LYS A 182 0.93 -14.12 3.41
CA LYS A 182 2.14 -13.68 2.72
C LYS A 182 3.29 -13.40 3.71
N GLY A 183 3.02 -12.70 4.80
CA GLY A 183 3.99 -12.45 5.87
C GLY A 183 4.48 -13.75 6.52
N ASP A 184 3.58 -14.71 6.76
CA ASP A 184 3.92 -16.02 7.31
C ASP A 184 4.83 -16.83 6.36
N ILE A 185 4.58 -16.76 5.05
CA ILE A 185 5.42 -17.39 4.03
C ILE A 185 6.82 -16.72 3.98
N GLU A 186 6.88 -15.41 4.10
CA GLU A 186 8.15 -14.67 4.19
C GLU A 186 8.93 -15.06 5.46
N SER A 187 8.24 -15.17 6.60
CA SER A 187 8.80 -15.63 7.88
C SER A 187 9.32 -17.05 7.78
N LEU A 188 8.56 -17.94 7.14
CA LEU A 188 8.98 -19.33 6.88
C LEU A 188 10.22 -19.39 6.00
N THR A 189 10.24 -18.60 4.93
CA THR A 189 11.40 -18.53 4.00
C THR A 189 12.64 -18.03 4.73
N SER A 190 12.50 -16.97 5.52
CA SER A 190 13.58 -16.41 6.33
C SER A 190 14.08 -17.40 7.38
N PHE A 191 13.17 -18.12 8.04
CA PHE A 191 13.50 -19.12 9.04
C PHE A 191 14.45 -20.20 8.49
N TYR A 192 14.15 -20.74 7.32
CA TYR A 192 14.99 -21.75 6.66
C TYR A 192 16.29 -21.15 6.14
N LYS A 193 16.23 -20.04 5.39
CA LYS A 193 17.42 -19.41 4.80
C LYS A 193 18.41 -18.88 5.85
N ASN A 194 17.93 -18.48 7.01
CA ASN A 194 18.80 -18.06 8.13
C ASN A 194 19.48 -19.24 8.84
N ARG A 195 19.11 -20.47 8.50
CA ARG A 195 19.66 -21.72 9.06
C ARG A 195 20.47 -22.55 8.06
N GLY A 196 20.87 -21.92 6.96
CA GLY A 196 21.72 -22.54 5.95
C GLY A 196 21.00 -23.16 4.77
N TYR A 197 19.68 -23.17 4.75
CA TYR A 197 18.91 -23.76 3.65
C TYR A 197 18.79 -22.77 2.48
N VAL A 198 19.88 -22.52 1.79
CA VAL A 198 19.96 -21.54 0.67
C VAL A 198 18.94 -21.86 -0.44
N GLU A 199 18.73 -23.15 -0.72
CA GLU A 199 17.84 -23.63 -1.76
C GLU A 199 16.40 -23.85 -1.30
N PHE A 200 16.04 -23.40 -0.10
CA PHE A 200 14.66 -23.47 0.38
C PHE A 200 13.71 -22.81 -0.63
N SER A 201 12.65 -23.53 -0.96
CA SER A 201 11.58 -23.01 -1.82
C SER A 201 10.20 -23.37 -1.28
N LEU A 202 9.25 -22.44 -1.45
CA LEU A 202 7.83 -22.71 -1.36
C LEU A 202 7.34 -23.14 -2.75
N ASP A 203 7.05 -24.40 -2.92
CA ASP A 203 6.65 -24.96 -4.22
C ASP A 203 5.22 -24.60 -4.58
N SER A 204 4.33 -24.57 -3.57
CA SER A 204 2.95 -24.10 -3.74
C SER A 204 2.30 -23.71 -2.40
N SER A 205 1.36 -22.79 -2.49
CA SER A 205 0.48 -22.37 -1.41
C SER A 205 -0.97 -22.54 -1.87
N GLN A 206 -1.74 -23.36 -1.19
CA GLN A 206 -3.13 -23.64 -1.52
C GLN A 206 -4.02 -23.25 -0.34
N VAL A 207 -5.04 -22.45 -0.63
CA VAL A 207 -6.07 -22.05 0.34
C VAL A 207 -7.41 -22.58 -0.16
N THR A 208 -8.03 -23.46 0.63
CA THR A 208 -9.33 -24.05 0.33
C THR A 208 -10.36 -23.56 1.33
N ILE A 209 -11.48 -23.06 0.84
CA ILE A 209 -12.61 -22.61 1.63
C ILE A 209 -13.74 -23.61 1.46
N THR A 210 -14.36 -24.02 2.55
CA THR A 210 -15.50 -24.95 2.53
C THR A 210 -16.71 -24.37 1.78
N PRO A 211 -17.61 -25.21 1.24
CA PRO A 211 -18.78 -24.72 0.50
C PRO A 211 -19.70 -23.81 1.33
N ASP A 212 -19.77 -24.01 2.65
CA ASP A 212 -20.52 -23.18 3.60
C ASP A 212 -19.83 -21.84 3.92
N LYS A 213 -18.61 -21.61 3.39
CA LYS A 213 -17.79 -20.41 3.58
C LYS A 213 -17.36 -20.13 5.03
N GLN A 214 -17.42 -21.12 5.92
CA GLN A 214 -17.10 -20.93 7.34
C GLN A 214 -15.73 -21.46 7.75
N SER A 215 -15.11 -22.31 6.92
CA SER A 215 -13.83 -22.95 7.27
C SER A 215 -12.79 -22.76 6.16
N VAL A 216 -11.55 -22.49 6.58
CA VAL A 216 -10.38 -22.33 5.70
C VAL A 216 -9.36 -23.41 6.03
N PHE A 217 -8.79 -24.02 5.00
CA PHE A 217 -7.68 -24.95 5.07
C PHE A 217 -6.53 -24.40 4.23
N ILE A 218 -5.35 -24.35 4.82
CA ILE A 218 -4.14 -23.87 4.16
C ILE A 218 -3.18 -25.05 4.01
N THR A 219 -2.63 -25.25 2.83
CA THR A 219 -1.57 -26.24 2.58
C THR A 219 -0.38 -25.55 1.92
N LEU A 220 0.79 -25.65 2.54
CA LEU A 220 2.05 -25.12 2.06
C LEU A 220 2.95 -26.32 1.69
N ASN A 221 3.27 -26.44 0.42
CA ASN A 221 4.24 -27.43 -0.05
C ASN A 221 5.60 -26.77 -0.16
N ILE A 222 6.59 -27.33 0.55
CA ILE A 222 7.95 -26.79 0.61
C ILE A 222 8.99 -27.83 0.20
N THR A 223 10.10 -27.32 -0.29
CA THR A 223 11.34 -28.09 -0.45
C THR A 223 12.42 -27.45 0.42
N GLU A 224 12.89 -28.16 1.45
CA GLU A 224 13.88 -27.63 2.39
C GLU A 224 15.26 -27.40 1.74
N GLY A 225 15.69 -28.35 0.89
CA GLY A 225 17.06 -28.39 0.40
C GLY A 225 18.05 -28.93 1.43
N ALA A 226 19.32 -28.71 1.19
CA ALA A 226 20.42 -29.03 2.11
C ALA A 226 20.89 -27.76 2.86
N THR A 227 21.60 -27.97 3.97
CA THR A 227 22.29 -26.88 4.67
C THR A 227 23.67 -26.65 4.08
N PHE A 228 24.06 -25.38 3.95
CA PHE A 228 25.32 -24.96 3.38
C PHE A 228 26.12 -24.10 4.38
N LYS A 229 27.45 -24.19 4.25
CA LYS A 229 28.40 -23.34 5.00
C LYS A 229 29.10 -22.39 4.02
N ILE A 230 29.47 -21.24 4.50
CA ILE A 230 30.28 -20.29 3.73
C ILE A 230 31.68 -20.86 3.51
N ASN A 231 32.11 -20.96 2.27
CA ASN A 231 33.47 -21.31 1.88
C ASN A 231 34.30 -20.02 1.70
N GLU A 232 33.88 -19.15 0.80
CA GLU A 232 34.59 -17.92 0.47
C GLU A 232 33.62 -16.72 0.37
N ILE A 233 34.15 -15.52 0.67
CA ILE A 233 33.39 -14.27 0.56
C ILE A 233 34.16 -13.31 -0.34
N ASN A 234 33.53 -12.93 -1.43
CA ASN A 234 34.06 -12.04 -2.45
C ASN A 234 33.28 -10.72 -2.52
N ILE A 235 33.97 -9.64 -2.88
CA ILE A 235 33.37 -8.35 -3.21
C ILE A 235 33.75 -8.06 -4.67
N ALA A 236 32.77 -7.68 -5.47
CA ALA A 236 32.95 -7.41 -6.89
C ALA A 236 32.15 -6.17 -7.31
N GLY A 237 32.51 -5.57 -8.43
CA GLY A 237 31.84 -4.39 -8.97
C GLY A 237 32.72 -3.15 -8.90
N ASP A 238 32.08 -1.98 -8.87
CA ASP A 238 32.78 -0.69 -8.76
C ASP A 238 32.83 -0.28 -7.27
N LEU A 239 34.04 -0.11 -6.76
CA LEU A 239 34.29 0.15 -5.35
C LEU A 239 34.79 1.59 -5.14
N PRO A 240 33.91 2.57 -4.89
CA PRO A 240 34.30 3.94 -4.62
C PRO A 240 34.94 4.14 -3.23
N ILE A 241 34.84 3.11 -2.38
CA ILE A 241 35.44 3.01 -1.03
C ILE A 241 36.44 1.87 -1.03
N SER A 242 37.44 1.91 -0.14
CA SER A 242 38.43 0.84 -0.07
C SER A 242 37.78 -0.50 0.31
N GLU A 243 38.20 -1.57 -0.35
CA GLU A 243 37.70 -2.92 -0.09
C GLU A 243 37.92 -3.35 1.36
N GLU A 244 39.00 -2.89 2.01
CA GLU A 244 39.30 -3.20 3.42
C GLU A 244 38.20 -2.70 4.37
N ILE A 245 37.63 -1.51 4.08
CA ILE A 245 36.51 -0.96 4.86
C ILE A 245 35.27 -1.82 4.66
N LEU A 246 34.93 -2.15 3.41
CA LEU A 246 33.78 -3.00 3.11
C LEU A 246 33.92 -4.38 3.76
N ARG A 247 35.11 -5.02 3.66
CA ARG A 247 35.37 -6.31 4.31
C ARG A 247 35.19 -6.26 5.83
N SER A 248 35.52 -5.16 6.48
CA SER A 248 35.36 -5.00 7.94
C SER A 248 33.86 -4.94 8.37
N LEU A 249 32.95 -4.67 7.45
CA LEU A 249 31.51 -4.59 7.70
C LEU A 249 30.78 -5.92 7.46
N ILE A 250 31.45 -6.94 6.92
CA ILE A 250 30.84 -8.24 6.64
C ILE A 250 30.58 -8.96 7.96
N LEU A 251 29.31 -9.32 8.18
CA LEU A 251 28.85 -9.93 9.43
C LEU A 251 28.99 -11.46 9.48
N ILE A 252 29.26 -12.10 8.34
CA ILE A 252 29.41 -13.55 8.22
C ILE A 252 30.85 -13.90 7.82
N GLN A 253 31.33 -15.07 8.22
CA GLN A 253 32.70 -15.47 7.96
C GLN A 253 32.80 -16.86 7.29
N PRO A 254 33.90 -17.16 6.57
CA PRO A 254 34.13 -18.51 6.06
C PRO A 254 34.08 -19.54 7.20
N GLY A 255 33.36 -20.65 6.95
CA GLY A 255 33.08 -21.71 7.93
C GLY A 255 31.76 -21.56 8.70
N ASP A 256 31.15 -20.38 8.69
CA ASP A 256 29.82 -20.17 9.29
C ASP A 256 28.72 -20.87 8.45
N ILE A 257 27.63 -21.20 9.12
CA ILE A 257 26.41 -21.60 8.44
C ILE A 257 25.86 -20.39 7.68
N TYR A 258 25.48 -20.57 6.40
CA TYR A 258 24.86 -19.50 5.64
C TYR A 258 23.63 -18.93 6.36
N SER A 259 23.50 -17.63 6.35
CA SER A 259 22.35 -16.93 6.91
C SER A 259 21.97 -15.74 6.02
N GLN A 260 20.79 -15.78 5.45
CA GLN A 260 20.27 -14.68 4.63
C GLN A 260 20.18 -13.37 5.44
N TYR A 261 19.88 -13.45 6.72
CA TYR A 261 19.85 -12.30 7.61
C TYR A 261 21.20 -11.55 7.61
N TYR A 262 22.30 -12.25 7.84
CA TYR A 262 23.62 -11.59 7.85
C TYR A 262 24.06 -11.09 6.48
N VAL A 263 23.60 -11.73 5.40
CA VAL A 263 23.83 -11.24 4.04
C VAL A 263 23.10 -9.91 3.84
N THR A 264 21.80 -9.85 4.16
CA THR A 264 20.98 -8.63 4.02
C THR A 264 21.48 -7.50 4.90
N GLU A 265 21.80 -7.76 6.17
CA GLU A 265 22.40 -6.75 7.06
C GLU A 265 23.74 -6.22 6.50
N THR A 266 24.57 -7.08 5.91
CA THR A 266 25.82 -6.64 5.27
C THR A 266 25.53 -5.76 4.03
N GLU A 267 24.52 -6.11 3.22
CA GLU A 267 24.08 -5.28 2.10
C GLU A 267 23.63 -3.90 2.58
N GLU A 268 22.88 -3.82 3.66
CA GLU A 268 22.41 -2.56 4.25
C GLU A 268 23.59 -1.73 4.81
N LEU A 269 24.55 -2.37 5.46
CA LEU A 269 25.77 -1.69 5.94
C LEU A 269 26.56 -1.09 4.77
N PHE A 270 26.73 -1.84 3.68
CA PHE A 270 27.40 -1.33 2.46
C PHE A 270 26.63 -0.17 1.85
N THR A 271 25.30 -0.31 1.71
CA THR A 271 24.43 0.76 1.22
C THR A 271 24.55 2.02 2.06
N ASN A 272 24.54 1.88 3.38
CA ASN A 272 24.65 3.00 4.31
C ASN A 272 26.01 3.73 4.20
N ILE A 273 27.11 2.99 4.13
CA ILE A 273 28.43 3.63 4.03
C ILE A 273 28.62 4.31 2.68
N LEU A 274 28.13 3.72 1.59
CA LEU A 274 28.12 4.33 0.26
C LEU A 274 27.23 5.55 0.21
N GLY A 275 26.04 5.50 0.82
CA GLY A 275 25.12 6.64 0.94
C GLY A 275 25.72 7.81 1.72
N ASN A 276 26.61 7.57 2.68
CA ASN A 276 27.35 8.63 3.40
C ASN A 276 28.37 9.35 2.51
N GLU A 277 28.85 8.68 1.47
CA GLU A 277 29.80 9.21 0.50
C GLU A 277 29.12 9.79 -0.75
N GLY A 278 27.80 9.89 -0.72
CA GLY A 278 27.00 10.50 -1.79
C GLY A 278 26.40 9.52 -2.79
N TYR A 279 26.51 8.23 -2.57
CA TYR A 279 25.94 7.21 -3.44
C TYR A 279 24.57 6.73 -2.92
N SER A 280 23.59 7.66 -2.86
CA SER A 280 22.26 7.42 -2.29
C SER A 280 21.48 6.29 -2.98
N PHE A 281 21.79 5.99 -4.22
CA PHE A 281 21.11 4.96 -5.01
C PHE A 281 21.99 3.73 -5.26
N ALA A 282 23.02 3.51 -4.43
CA ALA A 282 23.86 2.34 -4.54
C ALA A 282 23.05 1.05 -4.40
N GLU A 283 23.26 0.12 -5.31
CA GLU A 283 22.68 -1.22 -5.28
C GLU A 283 23.73 -2.24 -4.88
N ILE A 284 23.47 -2.94 -3.77
CA ILE A 284 24.34 -4.01 -3.27
C ILE A 284 23.55 -5.30 -3.29
N LYS A 285 24.15 -6.37 -3.77
CA LYS A 285 23.51 -7.68 -3.84
C LYS A 285 24.45 -8.80 -3.49
N GLY A 286 24.20 -9.50 -2.40
CA GLY A 286 24.89 -10.72 -2.00
C GLY A 286 24.32 -11.92 -2.76
N VAL A 287 25.12 -12.52 -3.61
CA VAL A 287 24.73 -13.67 -4.43
C VAL A 287 25.46 -14.91 -3.95
N PRO A 288 24.74 -15.92 -3.42
CA PRO A 288 25.32 -17.21 -3.07
C PRO A 288 25.48 -18.08 -4.33
N ASP A 289 26.66 -18.64 -4.53
CA ASP A 289 26.94 -19.69 -5.49
C ASP A 289 27.12 -21.03 -4.77
N VAL A 290 26.20 -21.96 -5.02
CA VAL A 290 26.05 -23.19 -4.21
C VAL A 290 26.78 -24.35 -4.84
N ASN A 291 27.70 -24.96 -4.08
CA ASN A 291 28.33 -26.22 -4.41
C ASN A 291 27.65 -27.38 -3.65
N LYS A 292 26.82 -28.14 -4.35
CA LYS A 292 26.05 -29.27 -3.78
C LYS A 292 26.92 -30.44 -3.37
N ASP A 293 28.08 -30.64 -4.05
CA ASP A 293 28.94 -31.78 -3.83
C ASP A 293 29.72 -31.63 -2.50
N THR A 294 30.10 -30.38 -2.14
CA THR A 294 30.82 -30.09 -0.90
C THR A 294 29.94 -29.64 0.23
N GLY A 295 28.70 -29.19 -0.05
CA GLY A 295 27.81 -28.56 0.94
C GLY A 295 28.25 -27.16 1.33
N GLU A 296 28.94 -26.48 0.44
CA GLU A 296 29.49 -25.14 0.65
C GLU A 296 28.87 -24.11 -0.30
N VAL A 297 28.99 -22.85 0.07
CA VAL A 297 28.53 -21.72 -0.73
C VAL A 297 29.57 -20.62 -0.79
N ASP A 298 29.89 -20.15 -1.99
CA ASP A 298 30.70 -18.97 -2.21
C ASP A 298 29.78 -17.76 -2.30
N LEU A 299 30.00 -16.76 -1.43
CA LEU A 299 29.16 -15.57 -1.36
C LEU A 299 29.88 -14.41 -2.03
N THR A 300 29.26 -13.80 -3.04
CA THR A 300 29.80 -12.61 -3.70
C THR A 300 28.87 -11.42 -3.50
N PHE A 301 29.39 -10.35 -2.89
CA PHE A 301 28.71 -9.06 -2.80
C PHE A 301 29.03 -8.24 -4.05
N TYR A 302 28.05 -8.06 -4.93
CA TYR A 302 28.14 -7.18 -6.08
C TYR A 302 27.76 -5.76 -5.66
N VAL A 303 28.65 -4.82 -5.93
CA VAL A 303 28.48 -3.40 -5.58
C VAL A 303 28.34 -2.59 -6.87
N ASP A 304 27.21 -1.93 -7.04
CA ASP A 304 26.96 -0.91 -8.05
C ASP A 304 26.66 0.42 -7.33
N PRO A 305 27.62 1.34 -7.24
CA PRO A 305 27.42 2.60 -6.53
C PRO A 305 26.49 3.55 -7.25
N GLN A 306 26.22 3.31 -8.55
CA GLN A 306 25.48 4.25 -9.38
C GLN A 306 26.21 5.61 -9.48
N GLN A 307 25.48 6.71 -9.74
CA GLN A 307 26.06 8.05 -9.80
C GLN A 307 26.06 8.72 -8.44
N ARG A 308 27.11 9.49 -8.17
CA ARG A 308 27.18 10.30 -6.96
C ARG A 308 26.12 11.40 -7.00
N THR A 309 25.34 11.53 -5.94
CA THR A 309 24.15 12.35 -5.86
C THR A 309 24.40 13.59 -5.01
N TYR A 310 23.93 14.74 -5.48
CA TYR A 310 24.05 16.03 -4.79
C TYR A 310 22.68 16.54 -4.35
N VAL A 311 22.64 17.17 -3.17
CA VAL A 311 21.42 17.79 -2.66
C VAL A 311 21.19 19.14 -3.37
N ARG A 312 20.16 19.23 -4.20
CA ARG A 312 19.78 20.47 -4.88
C ARG A 312 19.10 21.44 -3.92
N ARG A 313 18.12 20.96 -3.16
CA ARG A 313 17.34 21.77 -2.21
C ARG A 313 16.96 20.97 -1.00
N ILE A 314 16.78 21.68 0.13
CA ILE A 314 16.17 21.16 1.34
C ILE A 314 14.81 21.84 1.46
N ILE A 315 13.74 21.04 1.47
CA ILE A 315 12.33 21.46 1.48
C ILE A 315 11.73 21.09 2.83
N PHE A 316 10.95 22.00 3.42
CA PHE A 316 10.20 21.73 4.63
C PHE A 316 8.70 21.77 4.36
N LYS A 317 7.97 20.80 4.91
CA LYS A 317 6.50 20.71 4.85
C LYS A 317 5.92 20.53 6.25
N GLY A 318 4.69 21.01 6.44
CA GLY A 318 3.95 20.86 7.72
C GLY A 318 4.27 21.91 8.78
N ASN A 319 5.28 22.75 8.61
CA ASN A 319 5.67 23.81 9.53
C ASN A 319 4.77 25.07 9.39
N GLN A 320 3.53 24.97 9.85
CA GLN A 320 2.54 26.08 9.71
C GLN A 320 2.81 27.25 10.65
N ARG A 321 3.38 26.99 11.83
CA ARG A 321 3.67 27.97 12.90
C ARG A 321 5.17 28.22 13.04
N THR A 322 5.99 27.18 12.87
CA THR A 322 7.44 27.28 13.00
C THR A 322 8.04 27.86 11.72
N HIS A 323 8.76 28.96 11.87
CA HIS A 323 9.42 29.59 10.71
C HIS A 323 10.50 28.69 10.10
N ASP A 324 10.59 28.68 8.78
CA ASP A 324 11.57 27.90 7.98
C ASP A 324 13.02 28.06 8.48
N VAL A 325 13.39 29.27 8.89
CA VAL A 325 14.73 29.59 9.41
C VAL A 325 15.09 28.79 10.67
N VAL A 326 14.09 28.40 11.47
CA VAL A 326 14.31 27.58 12.67
C VAL A 326 14.69 26.15 12.30
N LEU A 327 14.03 25.60 11.28
CA LEU A 327 14.36 24.27 10.77
C LEU A 327 15.71 24.28 10.06
N ARG A 328 15.96 25.27 9.20
CA ARG A 328 17.21 25.38 8.42
C ARG A 328 18.47 25.44 9.28
N ARG A 329 18.44 26.11 10.42
CA ARG A 329 19.63 26.18 11.30
C ARG A 329 20.00 24.83 11.94
N GLU A 330 19.06 23.89 12.01
CA GLU A 330 19.28 22.54 12.56
C GLU A 330 19.87 21.59 11.51
N MET A 331 19.84 21.95 10.25
CA MET A 331 20.35 21.11 9.15
C MET A 331 21.86 20.87 9.28
N ARG A 332 22.24 19.63 9.05
CA ARG A 332 23.64 19.21 8.90
C ARG A 332 23.97 18.90 7.44
N GLN A 333 23.01 18.36 6.72
CA GLN A 333 23.11 18.27 5.27
C GLN A 333 22.99 19.67 4.67
N MET A 334 23.85 19.96 3.70
CA MET A 334 23.88 21.25 3.00
C MET A 334 23.39 21.09 1.57
N GLU A 335 22.70 22.12 1.06
CA GLU A 335 22.39 22.25 -0.36
C GLU A 335 23.70 22.46 -1.17
N GLY A 336 23.78 21.82 -2.34
CA GLY A 336 24.96 21.82 -3.20
C GLY A 336 26.10 20.87 -2.80
N ALA A 337 26.01 20.23 -1.62
CA ALA A 337 26.92 19.17 -1.23
C ALA A 337 26.41 17.81 -1.70
N TRP A 338 27.28 16.79 -1.73
CA TRP A 338 26.79 15.42 -1.95
C TRP A 338 25.86 15.01 -0.82
N ALA A 339 24.91 14.16 -1.13
CA ALA A 339 24.01 13.60 -0.14
C ALA A 339 24.77 12.71 0.86
N SER A 340 24.38 12.74 2.12
CA SER A 340 24.93 11.87 3.14
C SER A 340 23.81 11.40 4.08
N ASN A 341 23.56 10.11 4.10
CA ASN A 341 22.52 9.50 4.95
C ASN A 341 22.68 9.94 6.41
N ASN A 342 23.93 9.93 6.92
CA ASN A 342 24.23 10.38 8.28
C ASN A 342 23.90 11.86 8.51
N LEU A 343 24.17 12.74 7.55
CA LEU A 343 23.91 14.17 7.69
C LEU A 343 22.40 14.46 7.61
N ILE A 344 21.68 13.73 6.76
CA ILE A 344 20.21 13.82 6.63
C ILE A 344 19.57 13.32 7.94
N GLU A 345 19.94 12.13 8.40
CA GLU A 345 19.41 11.57 9.65
C GLU A 345 19.77 12.42 10.88
N ASN A 346 20.98 12.93 10.97
CA ASN A 346 21.37 13.88 12.02
C ASN A 346 20.55 15.17 11.97
N SER A 347 20.16 15.64 10.76
CA SER A 347 19.29 16.79 10.61
C SER A 347 17.91 16.50 11.15
N LYS A 348 17.34 15.34 10.82
CA LYS A 348 16.06 14.84 11.34
C LYS A 348 16.07 14.75 12.87
N LEU A 349 17.05 14.05 13.44
CA LEU A 349 17.20 13.91 14.90
C LEU A 349 17.32 15.26 15.63
N ARG A 350 17.93 16.24 15.00
CA ARG A 350 18.03 17.59 15.58
C ARG A 350 16.69 18.32 15.56
N LEU A 351 15.87 18.16 14.51
CA LEU A 351 14.51 18.69 14.49
C LEU A 351 13.64 18.05 15.57
N GLU A 352 13.70 16.71 15.71
CA GLU A 352 12.97 15.98 16.75
C GLU A 352 13.32 16.48 18.18
N ARG A 353 14.61 16.74 18.42
CA ARG A 353 15.12 17.23 19.72
C ARG A 353 14.66 18.64 20.07
N LEU A 354 14.13 19.42 19.13
CA LEU A 354 13.56 20.74 19.45
C LEU A 354 12.30 20.63 20.33
N GLY A 355 11.61 19.49 20.30
CA GLY A 355 10.36 19.29 21.03
C GLY A 355 9.20 20.14 20.49
N TYR A 356 9.30 20.61 19.25
CA TYR A 356 8.25 21.37 18.57
C TYR A 356 7.41 20.48 17.67
N PHE A 357 7.88 19.31 17.38
CA PHE A 357 7.30 18.37 16.42
C PHE A 357 7.01 17.03 17.10
N LYS A 358 5.83 16.50 16.83
CA LYS A 358 5.39 15.18 17.24
C LYS A 358 6.06 14.11 16.40
N GLU A 359 6.23 14.41 15.12
CA GLU A 359 6.84 13.51 14.14
C GLU A 359 7.65 14.31 13.13
N VAL A 360 8.78 13.75 12.71
CA VAL A 360 9.63 14.30 11.66
C VAL A 360 10.01 13.17 10.71
N GLU A 361 9.68 13.32 9.45
CA GLU A 361 10.07 12.39 8.38
C GLU A 361 11.04 13.07 7.43
N SER A 362 11.92 12.30 6.80
CA SER A 362 12.81 12.77 5.74
C SER A 362 12.72 11.86 4.52
N GLU A 363 12.66 12.45 3.34
CA GLU A 363 12.57 11.74 2.07
C GLU A 363 13.55 12.34 1.05
N GLU A 364 14.27 11.46 0.34
CA GLU A 364 15.15 11.82 -0.76
C GLU A 364 14.39 11.70 -2.09
N ILE A 365 14.12 12.81 -2.75
CA ILE A 365 13.30 12.87 -3.96
C ILE A 365 14.19 13.11 -5.17
N PRO A 366 14.32 12.15 -6.12
CA PRO A 366 15.07 12.36 -7.35
C PRO A 366 14.53 13.53 -8.18
N VAL A 367 15.42 14.35 -8.72
CA VAL A 367 15.03 15.48 -9.57
C VAL A 367 14.71 14.99 -10.98
N PRO A 368 13.49 15.17 -11.50
CA PRO A 368 13.13 14.72 -12.83
C PRO A 368 14.06 15.27 -13.92
N GLY A 369 14.63 14.36 -14.74
CA GLY A 369 15.52 14.72 -15.85
C GLY A 369 16.96 15.00 -15.45
N VAL A 370 17.35 14.87 -14.19
CA VAL A 370 18.70 15.05 -13.67
C VAL A 370 19.06 13.85 -12.81
N SER A 371 20.05 13.05 -13.21
CA SER A 371 20.36 11.77 -12.58
C SER A 371 21.27 11.88 -11.34
N ASP A 372 21.93 13.02 -11.15
CA ASP A 372 22.90 13.26 -10.08
C ASP A 372 22.40 14.24 -9.00
N GLN A 373 21.10 14.55 -8.97
CA GLN A 373 20.55 15.48 -7.99
C GLN A 373 19.28 14.95 -7.33
N ILE A 374 19.17 15.26 -6.04
CA ILE A 374 17.98 15.01 -5.24
C ILE A 374 17.54 16.29 -4.52
N ASP A 375 16.25 16.37 -4.23
CA ASP A 375 15.72 17.26 -3.19
C ASP A 375 15.56 16.44 -1.90
N VAL A 376 15.92 17.01 -0.75
CA VAL A 376 15.68 16.40 0.55
C VAL A 376 14.49 17.09 1.18
N GLU A 377 13.41 16.36 1.38
CA GLU A 377 12.18 16.87 1.98
C GLU A 377 12.08 16.43 3.43
N PHE A 378 11.87 17.38 4.34
CA PHE A 378 11.53 17.13 5.74
C PHE A 378 10.07 17.48 5.96
N THR A 379 9.24 16.47 6.28
CA THR A 379 7.84 16.65 6.66
C THR A 379 7.74 16.61 8.17
N VAL A 380 7.15 17.65 8.77
CA VAL A 380 7.00 17.78 10.23
C VAL A 380 5.54 17.85 10.62
N GLU A 381 5.15 17.16 11.71
CA GLU A 381 3.88 17.34 12.40
C GLU A 381 4.11 18.18 13.65
N GLU A 382 3.58 19.41 13.67
CA GLU A 382 3.78 20.32 14.80
C GLU A 382 3.02 19.86 16.05
N GLU A 383 3.70 19.83 17.19
CA GLU A 383 3.07 19.56 18.48
C GLU A 383 2.45 20.82 19.07
N PHE A 384 1.28 20.68 19.69
CA PHE A 384 0.64 21.79 20.39
C PHE A 384 1.41 22.08 21.69
N SER A 385 2.17 23.15 21.72
CA SER A 385 2.91 23.61 22.90
C SER A 385 2.00 24.31 23.93
N GLY A 386 1.04 23.59 24.49
CA GLY A 386 0.18 24.16 25.51
C GLY A 386 -0.77 23.15 26.14
N SER A 387 -0.43 22.59 27.28
CA SER A 387 -1.41 21.95 28.17
C SER A 387 -1.89 22.99 29.19
N ILE A 388 -3.18 23.35 29.14
CA ILE A 388 -3.81 24.13 30.22
C ILE A 388 -4.25 23.11 31.27
N GLY A 389 -3.45 22.96 32.33
CA GLY A 389 -3.80 22.20 33.52
C GLY A 389 -4.42 23.10 34.58
N GLY A 390 -5.75 23.04 34.73
CA GLY A 390 -6.44 23.65 35.87
C GLY A 390 -6.52 22.66 37.04
N SER A 391 -5.76 22.86 38.13
CA SER A 391 -5.96 22.12 39.37
C SER A 391 -6.93 22.90 40.27
N LEU A 392 -8.13 22.36 40.50
CA LEU A 392 -9.05 22.84 41.55
C LEU A 392 -8.60 22.22 42.90
N GLY A 393 -7.82 22.94 43.67
CA GLY A 393 -7.50 22.60 45.04
C GLY A 393 -8.66 23.00 45.97
N TYR A 394 -9.42 22.04 46.53
CA TYR A 394 -10.36 22.26 47.61
C TYR A 394 -9.60 22.22 48.95
N GLY A 395 -9.25 23.35 49.46
CA GLY A 395 -8.67 23.46 50.80
C GLY A 395 -9.78 23.51 51.84
N ALA A 396 -10.03 22.42 52.57
CA ALA A 396 -10.84 22.45 53.77
C ALA A 396 -9.99 23.02 54.92
N TYR A 397 -10.19 24.29 55.25
CA TYR A 397 -9.80 24.79 56.55
C TYR A 397 -10.85 24.34 57.54
N GLY A 398 -10.51 23.32 58.36
CA GLY A 398 -11.24 23.00 59.59
C GLY A 398 -10.78 23.90 60.73
N LEU A 399 -11.74 24.47 61.43
CA LEU A 399 -11.57 25.10 62.74
C LEU A 399 -11.13 24.08 63.79
#